data_4446d7ae305fc35292c916568c63ad77
#
_entry.id   4446d7ae305fc35292c916568c63ad77
#
_cell.length_a   1.000
_cell.length_b   1.000
_cell.length_c   1.000
_cell.angle_alpha   90.00
_cell.angle_beta   90.00
_cell.angle_gamma   90.00
#
_symmetry.space_group_name_H-M   'P 1'
#
loop_
_entity.id
_entity.type
_entity.pdbx_description
1 polymer ?
#
loop_
_entity_poly.entity_id
_entity_poly.type
_entity_poly.pdbx_seq_one_letter_code
_entity_poly.pdbx_strand_id
1 'polypeptide(L)'
;MIVFKKCALLGMVFLGALAPVARAEHPTPLGEVFESVLKGDCGDEACIAVARGFVAFFDRTPRELKGNGRACADCHMANDNFQLSPSNVERRYQVLQFVRRWNRRADDPLFRPIDADDFRLNGAAAKDFSNLRENGLVRVTLPLPANIRLIDPATNAVSEETSIDVWRAVPTIEDVRLTGADGVNPWARGPNVSGGYQLDGRKATLQEQAQGAFIAHAQTTGVPSQQLLDDLAAFQNRVFSSPRVRGLADAVDRGVTPLPDPDPVLTPLEQQGKVVFTRGCGQCHGGAGQSTPQAPAVRYHDINSQCPRPVDAAVPARFNYKPCPPRLARNARTYQITLPTGATILRTSSDPGRALLTGFVGVGPPAADDWNKFDIPTLRGIRHTSPYFHNNSADTLEAVVDHYAEFFKRVPTILPPGARLPPVISTDGVHADRPPTPEEIPALLAYLRRL
;
A
#
# COMPACT_ATOMS: atom_id res chain seq x y z
N MET A 1 -22.86 -8.31 -29.55
CA MET A 1 -24.28 -8.22 -29.07
C MET A 1 -24.54 -8.92 -27.75
N ILE A 2 -23.72 -9.88 -27.33
CA ILE A 2 -23.91 -10.62 -26.04
C ILE A 2 -23.25 -9.87 -24.85
N VAL A 3 -22.24 -9.08 -25.07
CA VAL A 3 -21.53 -8.27 -24.05
C VAL A 3 -22.42 -7.14 -23.54
N PHE A 4 -23.23 -6.52 -24.40
CA PHE A 4 -24.10 -5.40 -24.03
C PHE A 4 -25.23 -5.75 -23.04
N LYS A 5 -25.76 -6.98 -23.10
CA LYS A 5 -26.84 -7.40 -22.17
C LYS A 5 -26.35 -7.64 -20.73
N LYS A 6 -25.06 -7.97 -20.53
CA LYS A 6 -24.52 -8.18 -19.19
C LYS A 6 -24.14 -6.86 -18.50
N CYS A 7 -23.69 -5.84 -19.24
CA CYS A 7 -23.43 -4.51 -18.70
C CYS A 7 -24.70 -3.80 -18.20
N ALA A 8 -25.82 -3.96 -18.90
CA ALA A 8 -27.09 -3.34 -18.49
C ALA A 8 -27.66 -3.95 -17.19
N LEU A 9 -27.40 -5.24 -16.92
CA LEU A 9 -27.85 -5.87 -15.68
C LEU A 9 -26.97 -5.50 -14.48
N LEU A 10 -25.66 -5.28 -14.66
CA LEU A 10 -24.79 -4.77 -13.61
C LEU A 10 -25.11 -3.32 -13.22
N GLY A 11 -25.52 -2.49 -14.17
CA GLY A 11 -25.91 -1.11 -13.92
C GLY A 11 -27.14 -0.97 -13.01
N MET A 12 -28.10 -1.89 -13.11
CA MET A 12 -29.34 -1.85 -12.31
C MET A 12 -29.14 -2.30 -10.85
N VAL A 13 -28.16 -3.13 -10.55
CA VAL A 13 -27.91 -3.58 -9.15
C VAL A 13 -27.16 -2.51 -8.35
N PHE A 14 -26.43 -1.62 -9.01
CA PHE A 14 -25.69 -0.53 -8.33
C PHE A 14 -26.54 0.73 -8.06
N LEU A 15 -27.63 0.93 -8.77
CA LEU A 15 -28.48 2.13 -8.60
C LEU A 15 -29.41 2.09 -7.37
N GLY A 16 -29.58 0.92 -6.74
CA GLY A 16 -30.49 0.75 -5.60
C GLY A 16 -29.90 1.06 -4.20
N ALA A 17 -28.63 1.39 -4.09
CA ALA A 17 -27.94 1.59 -2.79
C ALA A 17 -27.36 2.99 -2.57
N LEU A 18 -27.70 3.97 -3.41
CA LEU A 18 -27.24 5.36 -3.26
C LEU A 18 -28.24 6.15 -2.40
N ALA A 19 -28.11 6.04 -1.07
CA ALA A 19 -28.58 7.11 -0.18
C ALA A 19 -27.74 8.39 -0.47
N PRO A 20 -28.32 9.60 -0.37
CA PRO A 20 -27.62 10.82 -0.71
C PRO A 20 -26.50 11.07 0.29
N VAL A 21 -25.29 10.64 -0.05
CA VAL A 21 -24.06 11.14 0.56
C VAL A 21 -23.79 12.49 -0.08
N ALA A 22 -23.49 13.51 0.75
CA ALA A 22 -23.13 14.84 0.32
C ALA A 22 -22.20 14.79 -0.90
N ARG A 23 -22.54 15.54 -1.95
CA ARG A 23 -21.79 15.64 -3.20
C ARG A 23 -20.31 15.89 -2.88
N ALA A 24 -19.50 14.86 -3.03
CA ALA A 24 -18.09 15.06 -3.27
C ALA A 24 -17.96 15.74 -4.63
N GLU A 25 -17.28 16.87 -4.71
CA GLU A 25 -17.12 17.69 -5.92
C GLU A 25 -16.22 17.03 -6.99
N HIS A 26 -15.97 15.73 -6.90
CA HIS A 26 -15.16 15.00 -7.86
C HIS A 26 -15.93 13.76 -8.37
N PRO A 27 -16.08 13.60 -9.69
CA PRO A 27 -16.50 12.34 -10.22
C PRO A 27 -15.48 11.26 -9.78
N THR A 28 -15.98 10.18 -9.21
CA THR A 28 -15.11 9.04 -8.91
C THR A 28 -14.42 8.59 -10.19
N PRO A 29 -13.16 8.07 -10.13
CA PRO A 29 -12.48 7.52 -11.30
C PRO A 29 -13.32 6.55 -12.11
N LEU A 30 -14.20 5.80 -11.45
CA LEU A 30 -15.22 4.95 -12.08
C LEU A 30 -16.20 5.72 -12.97
N GLY A 31 -16.64 6.91 -12.56
CA GLY A 31 -17.57 7.72 -13.37
C GLY A 31 -16.96 8.08 -14.72
N GLU A 32 -15.70 8.44 -14.77
CA GLU A 32 -15.02 8.80 -16.02
C GLU A 32 -14.77 7.59 -16.93
N VAL A 33 -14.38 6.44 -16.37
CA VAL A 33 -14.24 5.19 -17.13
C VAL A 33 -15.61 4.75 -17.66
N PHE A 34 -16.66 4.81 -16.83
CA PHE A 34 -18.03 4.52 -17.24
C PHE A 34 -18.52 5.49 -18.30
N GLU A 35 -18.26 6.78 -18.18
CA GLU A 35 -18.64 7.76 -19.18
C GLU A 35 -17.95 7.54 -20.51
N SER A 36 -16.65 7.26 -20.57
CA SER A 36 -15.96 6.97 -21.82
C SER A 36 -16.44 5.67 -22.46
N VAL A 37 -16.71 4.64 -21.68
CA VAL A 37 -17.25 3.37 -22.19
C VAL A 37 -18.70 3.51 -22.67
N LEU A 38 -19.52 4.32 -21.98
CA LEU A 38 -20.94 4.51 -22.33
C LEU A 38 -21.15 5.49 -23.49
N LYS A 39 -20.25 6.46 -23.67
CA LYS A 39 -20.33 7.45 -24.77
C LYS A 39 -19.86 6.92 -26.11
N GLY A 40 -19.35 5.70 -26.18
CA GLY A 40 -18.88 5.10 -27.43
C GLY A 40 -17.58 5.73 -27.96
N ASP A 41 -16.89 6.52 -27.15
CA ASP A 41 -15.60 7.13 -27.47
C ASP A 41 -14.45 6.12 -27.43
N CYS A 42 -14.75 4.86 -27.16
CA CYS A 42 -13.83 3.75 -27.04
C CYS A 42 -13.69 3.03 -28.40
N GLY A 43 -12.99 3.68 -29.31
CA GLY A 43 -12.78 3.16 -30.68
C GLY A 43 -11.46 2.44 -30.91
N ASP A 44 -10.51 2.54 -30.02
CA ASP A 44 -9.20 1.93 -30.13
C ASP A 44 -9.01 0.73 -29.19
N GLU A 45 -8.02 -0.13 -29.49
CA GLU A 45 -7.73 -1.33 -28.69
C GLU A 45 -7.30 -0.96 -27.27
N ALA A 46 -6.62 0.16 -27.05
CA ALA A 46 -6.17 0.60 -25.74
C ALA A 46 -7.38 0.88 -24.81
N CYS A 47 -8.40 1.55 -25.32
CA CYS A 47 -9.63 1.80 -24.59
C CYS A 47 -10.42 0.50 -24.35
N ILE A 48 -10.48 -0.39 -25.34
CA ILE A 48 -11.12 -1.70 -25.19
C ILE A 48 -10.42 -2.54 -24.11
N ALA A 49 -9.09 -2.51 -24.04
CA ALA A 49 -8.31 -3.16 -22.99
C ALA A 49 -8.68 -2.65 -21.59
N VAL A 50 -8.80 -1.32 -21.41
CA VAL A 50 -9.26 -0.71 -20.16
C VAL A 50 -10.65 -1.21 -19.76
N ALA A 51 -11.58 -1.26 -20.71
CA ALA A 51 -12.94 -1.73 -20.45
C ALA A 51 -12.98 -3.22 -20.06
N ARG A 52 -12.19 -4.07 -20.73
CA ARG A 52 -12.05 -5.49 -20.37
C ARG A 52 -11.41 -5.63 -18.98
N GLY A 53 -10.37 -4.86 -18.70
CA GLY A 53 -9.69 -4.83 -17.40
C GLY A 53 -10.61 -4.40 -16.27
N PHE A 54 -11.46 -3.38 -16.49
CA PHE A 54 -12.50 -3.00 -15.55
C PHE A 54 -13.43 -4.17 -15.23
N VAL A 55 -13.96 -4.83 -16.25
CA VAL A 55 -14.85 -6.00 -16.05
C VAL A 55 -14.13 -7.11 -15.28
N ALA A 56 -12.88 -7.41 -15.66
CA ALA A 56 -12.08 -8.45 -15.02
C ALA A 56 -11.75 -8.12 -13.56
N PHE A 57 -11.52 -6.85 -13.23
CA PHE A 57 -11.20 -6.40 -11.87
C PHE A 57 -12.34 -6.64 -10.88
N PHE A 58 -13.59 -6.60 -11.37
CA PHE A 58 -14.80 -6.85 -10.58
C PHE A 58 -15.37 -8.28 -10.77
N ASP A 59 -14.79 -9.09 -11.65
CA ASP A 59 -15.30 -10.44 -11.90
C ASP A 59 -14.85 -11.42 -10.82
N ARG A 60 -15.80 -11.93 -10.06
CA ARG A 60 -15.61 -12.97 -9.03
C ARG A 60 -15.54 -14.39 -9.59
N THR A 61 -15.86 -14.57 -10.85
CA THR A 61 -15.96 -15.87 -11.49
C THR A 61 -15.29 -15.88 -12.87
N PRO A 62 -13.99 -15.55 -12.96
CA PRO A 62 -13.30 -15.67 -14.23
C PRO A 62 -13.41 -17.12 -14.71
N ARG A 63 -13.97 -17.34 -15.88
CA ARG A 63 -14.37 -18.68 -16.38
C ARG A 63 -13.21 -19.69 -16.40
N GLU A 64 -11.99 -19.21 -16.52
CA GLU A 64 -10.78 -20.02 -16.69
C GLU A 64 -10.00 -20.23 -15.39
N LEU A 65 -10.32 -19.49 -14.31
CA LEU A 65 -9.46 -19.39 -13.13
C LEU A 65 -10.05 -20.05 -11.90
N LYS A 66 -10.80 -20.99 -11.85
CA LYS A 66 -11.34 -21.69 -10.66
C LYS A 66 -10.65 -21.25 -9.35
N GLY A 67 -11.22 -20.33 -8.63
CA GLY A 67 -10.67 -19.79 -7.39
C GLY A 67 -11.68 -19.83 -6.24
N ASN A 68 -11.38 -19.11 -5.16
CA ASN A 68 -12.24 -18.99 -3.99
C ASN A 68 -13.41 -18.00 -4.18
N GLY A 69 -13.63 -17.48 -5.40
CA GLY A 69 -14.69 -16.53 -5.74
C GLY A 69 -14.40 -15.09 -5.36
N ARG A 70 -13.13 -14.73 -5.08
CA ARG A 70 -12.71 -13.37 -4.80
C ARG A 70 -12.29 -12.66 -6.08
N ALA A 71 -12.73 -11.41 -6.26
CA ALA A 71 -12.25 -10.47 -7.28
C ALA A 71 -11.24 -9.46 -6.67
N CYS A 72 -10.50 -8.74 -7.52
CA CYS A 72 -9.62 -7.66 -7.07
C CYS A 72 -10.40 -6.59 -6.29
N ALA A 73 -11.59 -6.21 -6.78
CA ALA A 73 -12.49 -5.25 -6.16
C ALA A 73 -13.04 -5.66 -4.79
N ASP A 74 -12.88 -6.92 -4.36
CA ASP A 74 -13.28 -7.31 -3.01
C ASP A 74 -12.35 -6.77 -1.93
N CYS A 75 -11.07 -6.54 -2.28
CA CYS A 75 -10.08 -5.90 -1.40
C CYS A 75 -9.81 -4.45 -1.82
N HIS A 76 -9.68 -4.17 -3.13
CA HIS A 76 -9.53 -2.82 -3.66
C HIS A 76 -10.92 -2.22 -3.93
N MET A 77 -11.59 -1.79 -2.86
CA MET A 77 -12.99 -1.38 -2.91
C MET A 77 -13.13 0.01 -3.57
N ALA A 78 -13.88 0.10 -4.67
CA ALA A 78 -14.07 1.36 -5.39
C ALA A 78 -14.72 2.47 -4.57
N ASN A 79 -15.58 2.12 -3.60
CA ASN A 79 -16.18 3.07 -2.66
C ASN A 79 -15.27 3.40 -1.46
N ASP A 80 -14.03 2.95 -1.49
CA ASP A 80 -13.00 3.16 -0.48
C ASP A 80 -11.69 3.65 -1.14
N ASN A 81 -11.79 4.37 -2.25
CA ASN A 81 -10.65 4.83 -3.07
C ASN A 81 -9.71 3.68 -3.45
N PHE A 82 -10.27 2.53 -3.84
CA PHE A 82 -9.57 1.32 -4.22
C PHE A 82 -8.57 0.78 -3.18
N GLN A 83 -8.80 1.08 -1.91
CA GLN A 83 -8.10 0.49 -0.77
C GLN A 83 -9.07 -0.34 0.08
N LEU A 84 -8.66 -0.71 1.29
CA LEU A 84 -9.45 -1.48 2.25
C LEU A 84 -9.33 -0.87 3.65
N SER A 85 -10.28 -0.01 4.01
CA SER A 85 -10.34 0.56 5.36
C SER A 85 -11.11 -0.35 6.34
N PRO A 86 -10.77 -0.35 7.63
CA PRO A 86 -11.48 -1.11 8.66
C PRO A 86 -12.98 -0.81 8.69
N SER A 87 -13.36 0.45 8.51
CA SER A 87 -14.76 0.87 8.52
C SER A 87 -15.59 0.25 7.40
N ASN A 88 -15.02 0.13 6.20
CA ASN A 88 -15.67 -0.52 5.07
C ASN A 88 -15.72 -2.05 5.24
N VAL A 89 -14.68 -2.66 5.77
CA VAL A 89 -14.66 -4.08 6.11
C VAL A 89 -15.74 -4.40 7.14
N GLU A 90 -15.78 -3.64 8.25
CA GLU A 90 -16.74 -3.89 9.33
C GLU A 90 -18.19 -3.72 8.85
N ARG A 91 -18.47 -2.67 8.07
CA ARG A 91 -19.79 -2.48 7.46
C ARG A 91 -20.18 -3.69 6.60
N ARG A 92 -19.28 -4.18 5.76
CA ARG A 92 -19.49 -5.34 4.91
C ARG A 92 -19.72 -6.62 5.72
N TYR A 93 -18.97 -6.78 6.82
CA TYR A 93 -19.17 -7.89 7.75
C TYR A 93 -20.55 -7.84 8.42
N GLN A 94 -20.98 -6.68 8.90
CA GLN A 94 -22.28 -6.51 9.52
C GLN A 94 -23.43 -6.80 8.54
N VAL A 95 -23.31 -6.35 7.28
CA VAL A 95 -24.27 -6.70 6.22
C VAL A 95 -24.31 -8.21 6.04
N LEU A 96 -23.17 -8.90 5.95
CA LEU A 96 -23.10 -10.34 5.86
C LEU A 96 -23.79 -11.02 7.05
N GLN A 97 -23.54 -10.59 8.29
CA GLN A 97 -24.19 -11.16 9.47
C GLN A 97 -25.69 -10.89 9.47
N PHE A 98 -26.14 -9.71 9.03
CA PHE A 98 -27.56 -9.42 8.90
C PHE A 98 -28.24 -10.37 7.88
N VAL A 99 -27.66 -10.55 6.70
CA VAL A 99 -28.22 -11.46 5.68
C VAL A 99 -28.22 -12.91 6.17
N ARG A 100 -27.23 -13.33 6.95
CA ARG A 100 -27.15 -14.69 7.53
C ARG A 100 -28.27 -15.02 8.52
N ARG A 101 -28.95 -14.02 9.06
CA ARG A 101 -30.16 -14.27 9.87
C ARG A 101 -31.29 -14.92 9.07
N TRP A 102 -31.35 -14.64 7.76
CA TRP A 102 -32.38 -15.13 6.84
C TRP A 102 -31.85 -16.23 5.90
N ASN A 103 -30.60 -16.13 5.51
CA ASN A 103 -29.92 -17.09 4.66
C ASN A 103 -28.58 -17.48 5.30
N ARG A 104 -28.57 -18.57 6.06
CA ARG A 104 -27.37 -19.07 6.75
C ARG A 104 -26.21 -19.42 5.80
N ARG A 105 -26.49 -19.60 4.50
CA ARG A 105 -25.48 -19.86 3.45
C ARG A 105 -24.96 -18.58 2.80
N ALA A 106 -25.44 -17.41 3.23
CA ALA A 106 -24.93 -16.15 2.69
C ALA A 106 -23.42 -16.07 2.91
N ASP A 107 -22.74 -15.68 1.86
CA ASP A 107 -21.30 -15.63 1.78
C ASP A 107 -20.86 -14.27 1.22
N ASP A 108 -19.68 -13.82 1.64
CA ASP A 108 -19.02 -12.64 1.11
C ASP A 108 -17.56 -12.98 0.80
N PRO A 109 -17.10 -12.77 -0.45
CA PRO A 109 -15.77 -13.12 -0.89
C PRO A 109 -14.62 -12.43 -0.13
N LEU A 110 -14.87 -11.34 0.57
CA LEU A 110 -13.86 -10.70 1.41
C LEU A 110 -13.46 -11.59 2.59
N PHE A 111 -14.42 -12.33 3.18
CA PHE A 111 -14.18 -13.15 4.37
C PHE A 111 -13.84 -14.60 3.99
N ARG A 112 -12.70 -14.79 3.36
CA ARG A 112 -12.16 -16.13 3.02
C ARG A 112 -11.26 -16.66 4.14
N PRO A 113 -11.28 -17.97 4.42
CA PRO A 113 -10.45 -18.56 5.47
C PRO A 113 -8.98 -18.16 5.38
N ILE A 114 -8.46 -17.91 4.18
CA ILE A 114 -7.08 -17.48 3.99
C ILE A 114 -6.70 -16.19 4.73
N ASP A 115 -7.65 -15.30 4.97
CA ASP A 115 -7.44 -14.06 5.73
C ASP A 115 -8.00 -14.15 7.17
N ALA A 116 -8.35 -15.33 7.65
CA ALA A 116 -8.71 -15.52 9.04
C ALA A 116 -7.46 -15.61 9.92
N ASP A 117 -7.52 -15.01 11.11
CA ASP A 117 -6.42 -15.04 12.08
C ASP A 117 -6.16 -16.46 12.59
N ASP A 118 -7.21 -17.27 12.70
CA ASP A 118 -7.19 -18.66 13.15
C ASP A 118 -7.06 -19.68 12.00
N PHE A 119 -6.70 -19.24 10.80
CA PHE A 119 -6.65 -20.10 9.60
C PHE A 119 -5.79 -21.36 9.80
N ARG A 120 -4.61 -21.25 10.42
CA ARG A 120 -3.71 -22.37 10.64
C ARG A 120 -4.25 -23.38 11.65
N LEU A 121 -5.11 -22.93 12.57
CA LEU A 121 -5.71 -23.77 13.60
C LEU A 121 -6.94 -24.50 13.10
N ASN A 122 -7.80 -23.80 12.35
CA ASN A 122 -9.15 -24.26 11.99
C ASN A 122 -9.32 -24.54 10.48
N GLY A 123 -8.37 -24.16 9.64
CA GLY A 123 -8.44 -24.35 8.20
C GLY A 123 -9.74 -23.77 7.63
N ALA A 124 -10.56 -24.60 6.97
CA ALA A 124 -11.83 -24.16 6.37
C ALA A 124 -12.89 -23.69 7.39
N ALA A 125 -12.72 -24.03 8.66
CA ALA A 125 -13.62 -23.60 9.75
C ALA A 125 -13.21 -22.28 10.40
N ALA A 126 -12.11 -21.66 9.94
CA ALA A 126 -11.60 -20.39 10.44
C ALA A 126 -12.64 -19.28 10.39
N LYS A 127 -12.80 -18.55 11.48
CA LYS A 127 -13.87 -17.56 11.70
C LYS A 127 -13.40 -16.24 12.30
N ASP A 128 -12.19 -16.21 12.83
CA ASP A 128 -11.61 -14.99 13.39
C ASP A 128 -11.01 -14.15 12.28
N PHE A 129 -11.57 -12.97 12.07
CA PHE A 129 -11.13 -11.99 11.07
C PHE A 129 -10.75 -10.66 11.75
N SER A 130 -10.19 -10.72 12.96
CA SER A 130 -9.89 -9.52 13.73
C SER A 130 -8.90 -8.59 13.02
N ASN A 131 -7.82 -9.13 12.43
CA ASN A 131 -6.89 -8.29 11.64
C ASN A 131 -7.56 -7.62 10.45
N LEU A 132 -8.41 -8.34 9.74
CA LEU A 132 -9.15 -7.80 8.60
C LEU A 132 -10.19 -6.74 9.06
N ARG A 133 -10.97 -7.03 10.11
CA ARG A 133 -12.08 -6.18 10.56
C ARG A 133 -11.61 -4.94 11.33
N GLU A 134 -10.69 -5.13 12.28
CA GLU A 134 -10.22 -4.06 13.17
C GLU A 134 -9.15 -3.18 12.54
N ASN A 135 -8.38 -3.74 11.61
CA ASN A 135 -7.22 -3.07 11.03
C ASN A 135 -7.27 -2.91 9.51
N GLY A 136 -8.21 -3.54 8.80
CA GLY A 136 -8.24 -3.54 7.32
C GLY A 136 -7.04 -4.27 6.70
N LEU A 137 -6.48 -5.24 7.42
CA LEU A 137 -5.28 -5.95 6.97
C LEU A 137 -5.63 -7.30 6.36
N VAL A 138 -4.95 -7.63 5.26
CA VAL A 138 -4.99 -8.95 4.63
C VAL A 138 -3.73 -9.72 4.97
N ARG A 139 -3.85 -11.05 4.99
CA ARG A 139 -2.72 -11.92 5.24
C ARG A 139 -1.90 -12.14 3.97
N VAL A 140 -0.58 -12.02 4.11
CA VAL A 140 0.39 -12.30 3.05
C VAL A 140 1.38 -13.34 3.58
N THR A 141 1.41 -14.51 2.96
CA THR A 141 2.38 -15.57 3.29
C THR A 141 3.64 -15.39 2.44
N LEU A 142 4.77 -15.24 3.07
CA LEU A 142 6.07 -15.05 2.42
C LEU A 142 7.05 -16.16 2.84
N PRO A 143 7.87 -16.66 1.91
CA PRO A 143 8.94 -17.59 2.28
C PRO A 143 9.98 -16.88 3.16
N LEU A 144 10.59 -17.60 4.06
CA LEU A 144 11.72 -17.11 4.85
C LEU A 144 13.00 -17.26 4.05
N PRO A 145 13.85 -16.22 3.98
CA PRO A 145 15.22 -16.34 3.46
C PRO A 145 16.02 -17.37 4.23
N ALA A 146 16.99 -17.99 3.59
CA ALA A 146 17.76 -19.07 4.18
C ALA A 146 18.48 -18.73 5.51
N ASN A 147 18.79 -17.45 5.70
CA ASN A 147 19.46 -16.94 6.91
C ASN A 147 18.50 -16.42 7.98
N ILE A 148 17.17 -16.53 7.77
CA ILE A 148 16.14 -16.07 8.71
C ILE A 148 15.28 -17.24 9.15
N ARG A 149 15.16 -17.44 10.45
CA ARG A 149 14.31 -18.46 11.08
C ARG A 149 13.36 -17.83 12.07
N LEU A 150 12.23 -18.44 12.33
CA LEU A 150 11.31 -18.03 13.38
C LEU A 150 11.70 -18.65 14.72
N ILE A 151 11.41 -17.94 15.80
CA ILE A 151 11.43 -18.50 17.14
C ILE A 151 9.99 -18.85 17.52
N ASP A 152 9.77 -20.08 17.94
CA ASP A 152 8.51 -20.54 18.46
C ASP A 152 8.26 -19.86 19.84
N PRO A 153 7.19 -19.10 20.01
CA PRO A 153 6.92 -18.38 21.27
C PRO A 153 6.60 -19.30 22.45
N ALA A 154 6.17 -20.53 22.20
CA ALA A 154 5.83 -21.48 23.25
C ALA A 154 7.05 -22.22 23.82
N THR A 155 7.99 -22.55 22.94
CA THR A 155 9.19 -23.36 23.30
C THR A 155 10.46 -22.52 23.39
N ASN A 156 10.44 -21.30 22.87
CA ASN A 156 11.60 -20.40 22.69
C ASN A 156 12.73 -21.07 21.86
N ALA A 157 12.39 -22.04 21.04
CA ALA A 157 13.30 -22.74 20.14
C ALA A 157 13.12 -22.24 18.70
N VAL A 158 14.10 -22.57 17.84
CA VAL A 158 13.99 -22.30 16.40
C VAL A 158 12.87 -23.15 15.81
N SER A 159 11.93 -22.51 15.13
CA SER A 159 10.82 -23.18 14.45
C SER A 159 11.26 -23.82 13.15
N GLU A 160 10.59 -24.92 12.76
CA GLU A 160 10.72 -25.57 11.46
C GLU A 160 9.94 -24.86 10.33
N GLU A 161 9.23 -23.78 10.64
CA GLU A 161 8.49 -23.00 9.64
C GLU A 161 9.44 -22.41 8.59
N THR A 162 9.10 -22.59 7.32
CA THR A 162 9.85 -22.08 6.15
C THR A 162 9.20 -20.84 5.53
N SER A 163 8.06 -20.42 6.05
CA SER A 163 7.32 -19.24 5.62
C SER A 163 6.71 -18.52 6.82
N ILE A 164 6.37 -17.27 6.63
CA ILE A 164 5.70 -16.44 7.63
C ILE A 164 4.47 -15.79 7.06
N ASP A 165 3.44 -15.64 7.89
CA ASP A 165 2.29 -14.78 7.61
C ASP A 165 2.55 -13.40 8.20
N VAL A 166 2.47 -12.38 7.35
CA VAL A 166 2.48 -10.98 7.73
C VAL A 166 1.15 -10.34 7.37
N TRP A 167 0.76 -9.30 8.11
CA TRP A 167 -0.52 -8.62 7.93
C TRP A 167 -0.28 -7.23 7.36
N ARG A 168 -0.82 -6.98 6.16
CA ARG A 168 -0.55 -5.77 5.38
C ARG A 168 -1.82 -5.05 4.97
N ALA A 169 -1.75 -3.73 4.96
CA ALA A 169 -2.76 -2.88 4.34
C ALA A 169 -2.87 -3.19 2.85
N VAL A 170 -4.06 -3.00 2.32
CA VAL A 170 -4.32 -3.03 0.88
C VAL A 170 -4.19 -1.59 0.37
N PRO A 171 -3.09 -1.26 -0.33
CA PRO A 171 -2.90 0.11 -0.84
C PRO A 171 -3.90 0.40 -1.95
N THR A 172 -4.19 1.69 -2.14
CA THR A 172 -4.95 2.12 -3.32
C THR A 172 -4.22 1.76 -4.62
N ILE A 173 -4.98 1.53 -5.69
CA ILE A 173 -4.44 1.41 -7.05
C ILE A 173 -4.46 2.75 -7.79
N GLU A 174 -4.94 3.83 -7.15
CA GLU A 174 -4.90 5.16 -7.74
C GLU A 174 -3.47 5.59 -8.02
N ASP A 175 -3.28 6.28 -9.14
CA ASP A 175 -2.02 6.89 -9.54
C ASP A 175 -0.85 5.92 -9.83
N VAL A 176 -1.10 4.60 -9.93
CA VAL A 176 -0.04 3.63 -10.23
C VAL A 176 0.68 3.92 -11.56
N ARG A 177 0.01 4.59 -12.50
CA ARG A 177 0.59 5.06 -13.76
C ARG A 177 1.78 6.00 -13.53
N LEU A 178 1.75 6.80 -12.48
CA LEU A 178 2.80 7.76 -12.13
C LEU A 178 3.87 7.20 -11.20
N THR A 179 3.54 6.16 -10.45
CA THR A 179 4.36 5.67 -9.36
C THR A 179 4.87 4.25 -9.58
N GLY A 180 4.39 3.62 -10.64
CA GLY A 180 4.72 2.24 -10.96
C GLY A 180 6.17 2.03 -11.36
N ALA A 181 6.60 0.78 -11.25
CA ALA A 181 7.96 0.32 -11.39
C ALA A 181 8.35 -0.12 -12.80
N ASP A 182 7.39 -0.36 -13.66
CA ASP A 182 7.58 -1.05 -14.96
C ASP A 182 8.15 -0.20 -16.09
N GLY A 183 8.86 0.87 -15.75
CA GLY A 183 9.53 1.74 -16.70
C GLY A 183 8.62 2.71 -17.45
N VAL A 184 7.35 2.67 -17.20
CA VAL A 184 6.36 3.60 -17.75
C VAL A 184 6.40 4.94 -16.99
N ASN A 185 6.88 4.93 -15.77
CA ASN A 185 7.06 6.10 -14.95
C ASN A 185 8.38 6.81 -15.30
N PRO A 186 8.34 7.99 -15.94
CA PRO A 186 9.55 8.70 -16.33
C PRO A 186 10.37 9.24 -15.14
N TRP A 187 9.79 9.30 -13.95
CA TRP A 187 10.51 9.68 -12.73
C TRP A 187 11.18 8.49 -12.05
N ALA A 188 10.85 7.27 -12.47
CA ALA A 188 11.40 6.02 -11.95
C ALA A 188 12.37 5.35 -12.93
N ARG A 189 12.96 6.10 -13.86
CA ARG A 189 13.88 5.55 -14.87
C ARG A 189 15.24 5.20 -14.29
N GLY A 190 15.59 3.95 -14.40
CA GLY A 190 16.91 3.42 -14.04
C GLY A 190 16.79 2.17 -13.15
N PRO A 191 17.81 1.31 -13.15
CA PRO A 191 17.75 0.03 -12.46
C PRO A 191 17.59 0.12 -10.93
N ASN A 192 17.76 1.32 -10.36
CA ASN A 192 17.70 1.55 -8.91
C ASN A 192 16.60 2.54 -8.49
N VAL A 193 15.75 3.00 -9.42
CA VAL A 193 14.79 4.08 -9.16
C VAL A 193 13.38 3.53 -8.99
N SER A 194 13.11 2.36 -9.54
CA SER A 194 11.83 1.70 -9.47
C SER A 194 11.77 0.80 -8.24
N GLY A 195 10.81 1.07 -7.36
CA GLY A 195 10.61 0.26 -6.16
C GLY A 195 9.99 -1.11 -6.45
N GLY A 196 9.28 -1.29 -7.52
CA GLY A 196 8.42 -2.43 -7.76
C GLY A 196 7.02 -2.23 -7.20
N TYR A 197 6.13 -3.14 -7.54
CA TYR A 197 4.78 -3.20 -6.97
C TYR A 197 4.76 -4.04 -5.70
N GLN A 198 3.71 -3.89 -4.92
CA GLN A 198 3.58 -4.34 -3.53
C GLN A 198 4.37 -3.44 -2.58
N LEU A 199 4.04 -3.49 -1.29
CA LEU A 199 4.66 -2.62 -0.27
C LEU A 199 6.17 -2.82 -0.09
N ASP A 200 6.68 -3.99 -0.48
CA ASP A 200 8.10 -4.37 -0.41
C ASP A 200 8.81 -4.40 -1.77
N GLY A 201 8.11 -4.02 -2.84
CA GLY A 201 8.68 -3.95 -4.18
C GLY A 201 8.98 -5.29 -4.84
N ARG A 202 8.31 -6.37 -4.44
CA ARG A 202 8.62 -7.73 -4.91
C ARG A 202 8.10 -8.05 -6.32
N LYS A 203 7.35 -7.17 -6.95
CA LYS A 203 6.79 -7.35 -8.29
C LYS A 203 7.26 -6.25 -9.22
N ALA A 204 7.78 -6.62 -10.36
CA ALA A 204 8.33 -5.65 -11.32
C ALA A 204 7.25 -5.00 -12.19
N THR A 205 6.14 -5.70 -12.44
CA THR A 205 5.06 -5.22 -13.31
C THR A 205 3.68 -5.39 -12.67
N LEU A 206 2.67 -4.68 -13.16
CA LEU A 206 1.27 -4.87 -12.74
C LEU A 206 0.75 -6.26 -13.12
N GLN A 207 1.23 -6.82 -14.24
CA GLN A 207 0.89 -8.18 -14.65
C GLN A 207 1.37 -9.21 -13.63
N GLU A 208 2.65 -9.12 -13.21
CA GLU A 208 3.19 -9.99 -12.16
C GLU A 208 2.48 -9.81 -10.82
N GLN A 209 2.10 -8.56 -10.51
CA GLN A 209 1.33 -8.26 -9.30
C GLN A 209 -0.04 -8.93 -9.36
N ALA A 210 -0.78 -8.77 -10.48
CA ALA A 210 -2.09 -9.38 -10.67
C ALA A 210 -2.02 -10.91 -10.65
N GLN A 211 -1.04 -11.51 -11.32
CA GLN A 211 -0.82 -12.96 -11.30
C GLN A 211 -0.58 -13.46 -9.87
N GLY A 212 0.26 -12.76 -9.11
CA GLY A 212 0.52 -13.09 -7.70
C GLY A 212 -0.74 -12.99 -6.84
N ALA A 213 -1.60 -12.01 -7.08
CA ALA A 213 -2.87 -11.82 -6.36
C ALA A 213 -3.88 -12.93 -6.68
N PHE A 214 -3.98 -13.38 -7.93
CA PHE A 214 -4.80 -14.53 -8.30
C PHE A 214 -4.38 -15.79 -7.52
N ILE A 215 -3.09 -16.07 -7.46
CA ILE A 215 -2.57 -17.25 -6.75
C ILE A 215 -2.76 -17.10 -5.23
N ALA A 216 -2.28 -16.00 -4.65
CA ALA A 216 -2.19 -15.84 -3.21
C ALA A 216 -3.55 -15.53 -2.55
N HIS A 217 -4.36 -14.63 -3.14
CA HIS A 217 -5.58 -14.13 -2.51
C HIS A 217 -6.86 -14.72 -3.09
N ALA A 218 -6.94 -14.92 -4.39
CA ALA A 218 -8.09 -15.57 -5.03
C ALA A 218 -7.94 -17.10 -5.08
N GLN A 219 -6.77 -17.64 -4.73
CA GLN A 219 -6.48 -19.08 -4.67
C GLN A 219 -6.87 -19.81 -5.97
N THR A 220 -6.56 -19.21 -7.11
CA THR A 220 -6.89 -19.79 -8.40
C THR A 220 -6.03 -21.02 -8.71
N THR A 221 -6.64 -22.01 -9.35
CA THR A 221 -5.94 -23.23 -9.84
C THR A 221 -5.60 -23.14 -11.32
N GLY A 222 -6.25 -22.25 -12.06
CA GLY A 222 -5.94 -21.90 -13.45
C GLY A 222 -4.84 -20.85 -13.55
N VAL A 223 -4.15 -20.83 -14.68
CA VAL A 223 -3.17 -19.79 -15.00
C VAL A 223 -3.89 -18.67 -15.76
N PRO A 224 -3.80 -17.42 -15.28
CA PRO A 224 -4.38 -16.29 -16.01
C PRO A 224 -3.69 -16.11 -17.37
N SER A 225 -4.48 -15.84 -18.41
CA SER A 225 -3.93 -15.53 -19.72
C SER A 225 -3.17 -14.18 -19.70
N GLN A 226 -2.16 -14.03 -20.57
CA GLN A 226 -1.44 -12.76 -20.69
C GLN A 226 -2.39 -11.60 -21.03
N GLN A 227 -3.38 -11.83 -21.91
CA GLN A 227 -4.40 -10.84 -22.25
C GLN A 227 -5.18 -10.36 -21.00
N LEU A 228 -5.58 -11.26 -20.11
CA LEU A 228 -6.26 -10.88 -18.86
C LEU A 228 -5.37 -10.01 -17.98
N LEU A 229 -4.09 -10.36 -17.86
CA LEU A 229 -3.12 -9.59 -17.07
C LEU A 229 -2.86 -8.20 -17.68
N ASP A 230 -2.75 -8.12 -19.00
CA ASP A 230 -2.56 -6.86 -19.72
C ASP A 230 -3.79 -5.95 -19.62
N ASP A 231 -4.99 -6.51 -19.73
CA ASP A 231 -6.23 -5.77 -19.57
C ASP A 231 -6.37 -5.22 -18.13
N LEU A 232 -6.02 -6.01 -17.11
CA LEU A 232 -6.00 -5.55 -15.72
C LEU A 232 -4.98 -4.44 -15.49
N ALA A 233 -3.80 -4.54 -16.07
CA ALA A 233 -2.79 -3.50 -16.01
C ALA A 233 -3.25 -2.22 -16.73
N ALA A 234 -3.88 -2.34 -17.90
CA ALA A 234 -4.46 -1.22 -18.63
C ALA A 234 -5.52 -0.47 -17.82
N PHE A 235 -6.41 -1.19 -17.14
CA PHE A 235 -7.41 -0.58 -16.24
C PHE A 235 -6.74 0.15 -15.08
N GLN A 236 -5.84 -0.49 -14.33
CA GLN A 236 -5.18 0.11 -13.18
C GLN A 236 -4.42 1.38 -13.55
N ASN A 237 -3.78 1.42 -14.71
CA ASN A 237 -3.06 2.60 -15.24
C ASN A 237 -4.00 3.77 -15.62
N ARG A 238 -5.31 3.59 -15.57
CA ARG A 238 -6.32 4.63 -15.83
C ARG A 238 -7.08 5.08 -14.57
N VAL A 239 -6.69 4.57 -13.41
CA VAL A 239 -7.29 4.97 -12.13
C VAL A 239 -6.45 6.07 -11.51
N PHE A 240 -7.04 7.26 -11.34
CA PHE A 240 -6.36 8.44 -10.81
C PHE A 240 -7.12 9.04 -9.64
N SER A 241 -6.40 9.54 -8.66
CA SER A 241 -6.94 10.22 -7.47
C SER A 241 -7.61 11.56 -7.80
N SER A 242 -7.27 12.15 -8.94
CA SER A 242 -7.91 13.39 -9.39
C SER A 242 -7.68 13.64 -10.90
N PRO A 243 -8.54 14.48 -11.54
CA PRO A 243 -8.33 14.93 -12.92
C PRO A 243 -6.98 15.66 -13.14
N ARG A 244 -6.46 16.32 -12.11
CA ARG A 244 -5.15 17.00 -12.17
C ARG A 244 -4.01 15.99 -12.28
N VAL A 245 -4.07 14.91 -11.51
CA VAL A 245 -3.07 13.85 -11.55
C VAL A 245 -3.15 13.10 -12.88
N ARG A 246 -4.35 12.87 -13.42
CA ARG A 246 -4.53 12.36 -14.77
C ARG A 246 -3.85 13.27 -15.81
N GLY A 247 -4.14 14.59 -15.77
CA GLY A 247 -3.51 15.55 -16.69
C GLY A 247 -1.98 15.54 -16.61
N LEU A 248 -1.43 15.28 -15.43
CA LEU A 248 0.01 15.10 -15.25
C LEU A 248 0.50 13.81 -15.92
N ALA A 249 -0.20 12.69 -15.77
CA ALA A 249 0.13 11.43 -16.44
C ALA A 249 0.07 11.59 -17.98
N ASP A 250 -0.97 12.24 -18.48
CA ASP A 250 -1.10 12.53 -19.92
C ASP A 250 0.02 13.44 -20.45
N ALA A 251 0.50 14.40 -19.63
CA ALA A 251 1.63 15.25 -19.99
C ALA A 251 2.94 14.45 -20.08
N VAL A 252 3.11 13.51 -19.14
CA VAL A 252 4.25 12.57 -19.17
C VAL A 252 4.23 11.73 -20.43
N ASP A 253 3.08 11.16 -20.79
CA ASP A 253 2.93 10.30 -21.96
C ASP A 253 3.22 11.06 -23.27
N ARG A 254 2.90 12.35 -23.31
CA ARG A 254 3.21 13.23 -24.45
C ARG A 254 4.63 13.78 -24.43
N GLY A 255 5.44 13.46 -23.42
CA GLY A 255 6.82 13.97 -23.30
C GLY A 255 6.92 15.48 -23.04
N VAL A 256 5.90 16.07 -22.41
CA VAL A 256 5.89 17.50 -22.09
C VAL A 256 6.99 17.84 -21.10
N THR A 257 7.79 18.86 -21.40
CA THR A 257 8.90 19.31 -20.55
C THR A 257 8.97 20.85 -20.57
N PRO A 258 8.96 21.52 -19.39
CA PRO A 258 8.79 20.96 -18.05
C PRO A 258 7.38 20.42 -17.86
N LEU A 259 7.22 19.46 -16.90
CA LEU A 259 5.90 18.96 -16.54
C LEU A 259 5.07 20.08 -15.89
N PRO A 260 3.75 20.10 -16.14
CA PRO A 260 2.87 21.05 -15.47
C PRO A 260 2.89 20.85 -13.97
N ASP A 261 2.84 21.94 -13.21
CA ASP A 261 2.61 21.86 -11.76
C ASP A 261 1.18 21.33 -11.52
N PRO A 262 1.01 20.17 -10.92
CA PRO A 262 -0.32 19.65 -10.61
C PRO A 262 -1.04 20.46 -9.50
N ASP A 263 -0.31 21.33 -8.79
CA ASP A 263 -0.83 22.17 -7.70
C ASP A 263 -0.62 23.67 -8.00
N PRO A 264 -1.15 24.20 -9.12
CA PRO A 264 -0.81 25.56 -9.59
C PRO A 264 -1.39 26.67 -8.73
N VAL A 265 -2.43 26.38 -7.96
CA VAL A 265 -3.10 27.36 -7.09
C VAL A 265 -3.17 26.82 -5.67
N LEU A 266 -2.39 27.42 -4.78
CA LEU A 266 -2.36 27.12 -3.37
C LEU A 266 -2.79 28.37 -2.58
N THR A 267 -3.52 28.17 -1.49
CA THR A 267 -3.76 29.19 -0.50
C THR A 267 -2.44 29.56 0.21
N PRO A 268 -2.36 30.73 0.88
CA PRO A 268 -1.16 31.11 1.62
C PRO A 268 -0.74 30.05 2.66
N LEU A 269 -1.68 29.39 3.32
CA LEU A 269 -1.42 28.34 4.29
C LEU A 269 -0.87 27.07 3.62
N GLU A 270 -1.45 26.64 2.51
CA GLU A 270 -0.96 25.50 1.72
C GLU A 270 0.43 25.78 1.15
N GLN A 271 0.69 27.03 0.73
CA GLN A 271 2.02 27.42 0.24
C GLN A 271 3.09 27.32 1.35
N GLN A 272 2.78 27.75 2.56
CA GLN A 272 3.64 27.55 3.72
C GLN A 272 3.84 26.06 3.98
N GLY A 273 2.77 25.27 3.91
CA GLY A 273 2.82 23.82 4.06
C GLY A 273 3.69 23.13 3.00
N LYS A 274 3.64 23.59 1.74
CA LYS A 274 4.51 23.11 0.65
C LYS A 274 5.99 23.34 0.96
N VAL A 275 6.34 24.46 1.57
CA VAL A 275 7.72 24.76 2.00
C VAL A 275 8.18 23.78 3.07
N VAL A 276 7.34 23.54 4.10
CA VAL A 276 7.64 22.58 5.18
C VAL A 276 7.76 21.16 4.61
N PHE A 277 6.83 20.78 3.73
CA PHE A 277 6.83 19.50 3.04
C PHE A 277 8.12 19.28 2.23
N THR A 278 8.48 20.24 1.39
CA THR A 278 9.67 20.14 0.51
C THR A 278 10.92 19.96 1.32
N ARG A 279 11.05 20.65 2.45
CA ARG A 279 12.18 20.54 3.36
C ARG A 279 12.26 19.16 4.02
N GLY A 280 11.15 18.64 4.56
CA GLY A 280 11.15 17.43 5.38
C GLY A 280 10.78 16.16 4.60
N CYS A 281 9.67 16.19 3.88
CA CYS A 281 9.08 15.03 3.24
C CYS A 281 9.54 14.82 1.80
N GLY A 282 9.81 15.93 1.09
CA GLY A 282 10.13 15.96 -0.35
C GLY A 282 11.42 15.24 -0.72
N GLN A 283 12.26 14.90 0.25
CA GLN A 283 13.47 14.10 0.04
C GLN A 283 13.16 12.67 -0.35
N CYS A 284 12.10 12.09 0.25
CA CYS A 284 11.60 10.76 -0.09
C CYS A 284 10.40 10.86 -1.03
N HIS A 285 9.51 11.80 -0.78
CA HIS A 285 8.29 12.01 -1.54
C HIS A 285 8.42 13.18 -2.53
N GLY A 286 9.48 13.13 -3.35
CA GLY A 286 9.74 14.14 -4.38
C GLY A 286 9.06 13.84 -5.71
N GLY A 287 9.34 14.72 -6.70
CA GLY A 287 8.78 14.63 -8.03
C GLY A 287 7.29 14.94 -8.10
N ALA A 288 6.76 14.98 -9.30
CA ALA A 288 5.35 15.30 -9.51
C ALA A 288 4.39 14.23 -8.98
N GLY A 289 4.79 12.96 -8.97
CA GLY A 289 4.07 11.85 -8.36
C GLY A 289 4.22 11.75 -6.84
N GLN A 290 5.13 12.56 -6.25
CA GLN A 290 5.45 12.54 -4.82
C GLN A 290 5.78 11.16 -4.27
N SER A 291 6.52 10.39 -5.05
CA SER A 291 7.00 9.05 -4.73
C SER A 291 8.46 8.82 -5.08
N THR A 292 9.17 9.87 -5.54
CA THR A 292 10.52 9.75 -6.06
C THR A 292 11.52 10.29 -5.04
N PRO A 293 12.41 9.45 -4.48
CA PRO A 293 13.46 9.90 -3.59
C PRO A 293 14.51 10.70 -4.36
N GLN A 294 15.09 11.71 -3.73
CA GLN A 294 16.21 12.47 -4.30
C GLN A 294 17.46 11.60 -4.41
N ALA A 295 17.64 10.63 -3.51
CA ALA A 295 18.69 9.63 -3.59
C ALA A 295 18.08 8.28 -4.04
N PRO A 296 18.13 7.92 -5.33
CA PRO A 296 17.49 6.71 -5.86
C PRO A 296 17.91 5.41 -5.19
N ALA A 297 19.16 5.34 -4.71
CA ALA A 297 19.68 4.17 -3.99
C ALA A 297 18.96 3.91 -2.64
N VAL A 298 18.13 4.84 -2.17
CA VAL A 298 17.47 4.77 -0.86
C VAL A 298 15.96 4.78 -1.06
N ARG A 299 15.46 3.93 -1.96
CA ARG A 299 14.04 3.79 -2.28
C ARG A 299 13.22 3.19 -1.13
N TYR A 300 13.83 2.32 -0.34
CA TYR A 300 13.16 1.62 0.75
C TYR A 300 13.61 2.16 2.10
N HIS A 301 12.65 2.46 2.97
CA HIS A 301 12.91 3.06 4.27
C HIS A 301 12.27 2.29 5.42
N ASP A 302 13.01 2.19 6.52
CA ASP A 302 12.47 1.90 7.84
C ASP A 302 12.14 3.24 8.52
N ILE A 303 10.87 3.59 8.51
CA ILE A 303 10.32 4.75 9.21
C ILE A 303 9.73 4.37 10.57
N ASN A 304 10.05 3.18 11.07
CA ASN A 304 9.58 2.65 12.34
C ASN A 304 8.04 2.55 12.46
N SER A 305 7.37 2.20 11.34
CA SER A 305 5.91 2.01 11.32
C SER A 305 5.45 0.61 11.75
N GLN A 306 6.37 -0.34 11.98
CA GLN A 306 6.07 -1.70 12.44
C GLN A 306 5.60 -1.73 13.90
N CYS A 307 4.93 -2.82 14.27
CA CYS A 307 4.43 -3.09 15.65
C CYS A 307 4.71 -4.55 16.10
N PRO A 308 5.08 -4.82 17.35
CA PRO A 308 5.45 -3.83 18.35
C PRO A 308 6.73 -3.13 17.94
N ARG A 309 6.87 -1.92 18.38
CA ARG A 309 8.17 -1.28 18.32
C ARG A 309 8.98 -1.95 19.41
N PRO A 310 10.03 -2.70 19.06
CA PRO A 310 10.65 -3.54 20.05
C PRO A 310 11.24 -2.67 21.17
N VAL A 311 10.90 -3.01 22.40
CA VAL A 311 11.73 -2.75 23.56
C VAL A 311 12.81 -3.83 23.55
N ASP A 312 13.55 -3.93 22.48
CA ASP A 312 14.72 -4.76 22.46
C ASP A 312 15.87 -3.92 23.02
N ALA A 313 16.51 -4.41 24.08
CA ALA A 313 17.69 -3.74 24.67
C ALA A 313 18.82 -3.56 23.63
N ALA A 314 18.83 -4.37 22.57
CA ALA A 314 19.74 -4.25 21.44
C ALA A 314 19.25 -3.21 20.40
N VAL A 315 17.96 -2.89 20.35
CA VAL A 315 17.43 -1.79 19.54
C VAL A 315 17.31 -0.59 20.46
N PRO A 316 18.10 0.45 20.27
CA PRO A 316 18.10 1.61 21.14
C PRO A 316 16.68 2.15 21.36
N ALA A 317 16.35 2.57 22.57
CA ALA A 317 15.07 3.17 22.99
C ALA A 317 14.57 4.30 22.05
N ARG A 318 15.40 4.77 21.17
CA ARG A 318 15.18 5.78 20.13
C ARG A 318 14.06 5.48 19.13
N PHE A 319 13.73 4.21 18.94
CA PHE A 319 12.60 3.82 18.07
C PHE A 319 11.31 3.52 18.86
N ASN A 320 11.36 3.71 20.17
CA ASN A 320 10.29 3.41 21.11
C ASN A 320 9.53 4.65 21.56
N TYR A 321 9.19 5.50 20.62
CA TYR A 321 8.59 6.78 20.96
C TYR A 321 7.05 6.77 21.08
N LYS A 322 6.39 5.83 20.44
CA LYS A 322 4.93 5.72 20.52
C LYS A 322 4.55 4.24 20.64
N PRO A 323 3.78 3.87 21.67
CA PRO A 323 3.32 2.49 21.81
C PRO A 323 2.53 2.06 20.58
N CYS A 324 2.76 0.85 20.11
CA CYS A 324 1.89 0.27 19.13
C CYS A 324 0.50 0.03 19.69
N PRO A 325 -0.57 0.24 18.91
CA PRO A 325 -1.88 -0.23 19.30
C PRO A 325 -1.83 -1.74 19.61
N PRO A 326 -2.40 -2.21 20.74
CA PRO A 326 -2.39 -3.63 21.10
C PRO A 326 -2.91 -4.54 19.98
N ARG A 327 -3.88 -4.05 19.20
CA ARG A 327 -4.47 -4.74 18.05
C ARG A 327 -3.44 -5.12 16.97
N LEU A 328 -2.35 -4.37 16.83
CA LEU A 328 -1.27 -4.63 15.88
C LEU A 328 -0.10 -5.37 16.51
N ALA A 329 0.14 -5.16 17.80
CA ALA A 329 1.24 -5.77 18.54
C ALA A 329 1.16 -7.30 18.55
N ARG A 330 -0.06 -7.87 18.50
CA ARG A 330 -0.30 -9.32 18.45
C ARG A 330 0.31 -10.03 17.24
N ASN A 331 0.61 -9.29 16.17
CA ASN A 331 1.17 -9.84 14.93
C ASN A 331 2.71 -10.00 15.00
N ALA A 332 3.33 -9.60 16.10
CA ALA A 332 4.78 -9.68 16.25
C ALA A 332 5.28 -11.11 16.34
N ARG A 333 6.40 -11.34 15.68
CA ARG A 333 7.16 -12.60 15.75
C ARG A 333 8.61 -12.28 16.04
N THR A 334 9.28 -13.20 16.72
CA THR A 334 10.73 -13.12 16.94
C THR A 334 11.45 -13.95 15.88
N TYR A 335 12.50 -13.39 15.34
CA TYR A 335 13.30 -13.96 14.27
C TYR A 335 14.73 -14.15 14.76
N GLN A 336 15.29 -15.31 14.49
CA GLN A 336 16.73 -15.55 14.57
C GLN A 336 17.31 -15.31 13.18
N ILE A 337 18.31 -14.46 13.11
CA ILE A 337 18.96 -14.04 11.87
C ILE A 337 20.42 -14.43 11.94
N THR A 338 20.88 -15.22 10.96
CA THR A 338 22.30 -15.52 10.80
C THR A 338 22.94 -14.44 9.92
N LEU A 339 23.90 -13.73 10.50
CA LEU A 339 24.68 -12.71 9.80
C LEU A 339 25.72 -13.34 8.88
N PRO A 340 26.26 -12.61 7.88
CA PRO A 340 27.36 -13.10 7.03
C PRO A 340 28.61 -13.51 7.80
N THR A 341 28.80 -13.01 9.00
CA THR A 341 29.89 -13.39 9.92
C THR A 341 29.70 -14.76 10.56
N GLY A 342 28.53 -15.39 10.38
CA GLY A 342 28.11 -16.61 11.07
C GLY A 342 27.51 -16.36 12.46
N ALA A 343 27.56 -15.15 12.98
CA ALA A 343 26.91 -14.80 14.24
C ALA A 343 25.39 -14.76 14.08
N THR A 344 24.66 -15.08 15.15
CA THR A 344 23.20 -15.00 15.18
C THR A 344 22.74 -13.83 16.04
N ILE A 345 21.68 -13.14 15.58
CA ILE A 345 20.99 -12.09 16.35
C ILE A 345 19.51 -12.40 16.41
N LEU A 346 18.83 -11.88 17.41
CA LEU A 346 17.37 -11.90 17.52
C LEU A 346 16.80 -10.53 17.18
N ARG A 347 15.73 -10.50 16.38
CA ARG A 347 14.94 -9.31 16.13
C ARG A 347 13.44 -9.65 16.20
N THR A 348 12.64 -8.71 16.64
CA THR A 348 11.18 -8.85 16.69
C THR A 348 10.55 -7.84 15.75
N SER A 349 9.59 -8.28 14.94
CA SER A 349 8.83 -7.43 14.05
C SER A 349 7.47 -8.06 13.74
N SER A 350 6.45 -7.22 13.51
CA SER A 350 5.18 -7.67 12.92
C SER A 350 5.30 -7.93 11.42
N ASP A 351 6.22 -7.25 10.75
CA ASP A 351 6.53 -7.42 9.33
C ASP A 351 7.96 -6.91 9.05
N PRO A 352 8.91 -7.79 8.79
CA PRO A 352 10.28 -7.41 8.44
C PRO A 352 10.42 -6.70 7.09
N GLY A 353 9.33 -6.52 6.33
CA GLY A 353 9.34 -5.82 5.06
C GLY A 353 10.24 -6.46 4.02
N ARG A 354 11.07 -5.67 3.38
CA ARG A 354 11.97 -6.08 2.30
C ARG A 354 12.99 -7.16 2.71
N ALA A 355 13.36 -7.24 3.97
CA ALA A 355 14.27 -8.26 4.46
C ALA A 355 13.77 -9.71 4.21
N LEU A 356 12.43 -9.89 4.12
CA LEU A 356 11.85 -11.19 3.75
C LEU A 356 12.08 -11.58 2.28
N LEU A 357 12.51 -10.63 1.44
CA LEU A 357 12.85 -10.90 0.04
C LEU A 357 14.34 -11.09 -0.16
N THR A 358 15.14 -10.24 0.49
CA THR A 358 16.57 -10.14 0.21
C THR A 358 17.45 -10.91 1.19
N GLY A 359 16.94 -11.17 2.39
CA GLY A 359 17.74 -11.72 3.50
C GLY A 359 18.80 -10.73 4.03
N PHE A 360 18.85 -9.49 3.53
CA PHE A 360 19.86 -8.49 3.93
C PHE A 360 19.48 -7.88 5.28
N VAL A 361 20.13 -8.39 6.33
CA VAL A 361 19.93 -7.90 7.69
C VAL A 361 21.28 -7.73 8.38
N GLY A 362 21.51 -6.54 8.97
CA GLY A 362 22.72 -6.26 9.74
C GLY A 362 24.01 -6.31 8.94
N VAL A 363 23.97 -6.12 7.62
CA VAL A 363 25.12 -6.13 6.72
C VAL A 363 25.39 -4.73 6.18
N GLY A 364 26.61 -4.27 6.36
CA GLY A 364 27.07 -3.00 5.80
C GLY A 364 26.50 -1.76 6.51
N PRO A 365 26.60 -0.60 5.86
CA PRO A 365 26.03 0.63 6.40
C PRO A 365 24.50 0.50 6.54
N PRO A 366 23.85 1.34 7.39
CA PRO A 366 22.40 1.29 7.64
C PRO A 366 21.54 1.27 6.36
N ALA A 367 22.06 1.80 5.26
CA ALA A 367 21.38 1.78 3.96
C ALA A 367 21.28 0.37 3.34
N ALA A 368 22.12 -0.57 3.74
CA ALA A 368 22.14 -1.94 3.22
C ALA A 368 21.32 -2.93 4.08
N ASP A 369 20.88 -2.54 5.28
CA ASP A 369 19.99 -3.34 6.10
C ASP A 369 18.54 -3.17 5.63
N ASP A 370 17.91 -4.21 5.11
CA ASP A 370 16.54 -4.18 4.57
C ASP A 370 15.47 -4.48 5.63
N TRP A 371 15.84 -4.63 6.88
CA TRP A 371 14.91 -4.91 7.98
C TRP A 371 13.89 -3.80 8.17
N ASN A 372 12.61 -4.16 8.20
CA ASN A 372 11.46 -3.26 8.35
C ASN A 372 11.34 -2.19 7.25
N LYS A 373 12.03 -2.34 6.12
CA LYS A 373 11.94 -1.37 5.03
C LYS A 373 10.79 -1.67 4.10
N PHE A 374 10.12 -0.60 3.72
CA PHE A 374 9.03 -0.57 2.74
C PHE A 374 9.30 0.47 1.66
N ASP A 375 8.64 0.32 0.53
CA ASP A 375 8.72 1.24 -0.58
C ASP A 375 8.08 2.60 -0.23
N ILE A 376 8.52 3.65 -0.92
CA ILE A 376 7.98 5.00 -0.78
C ILE A 376 6.72 5.11 -1.64
N PRO A 377 5.52 5.22 -1.02
CA PRO A 377 4.28 5.38 -1.76
C PRO A 377 4.12 6.79 -2.32
N THR A 378 3.22 6.95 -3.30
CA THR A 378 2.72 8.28 -3.66
C THR A 378 1.96 8.91 -2.50
N LEU A 379 2.02 10.25 -2.43
CA LEU A 379 1.16 11.03 -1.54
C LEU A 379 0.02 11.72 -2.30
N ARG A 380 -0.08 11.51 -3.62
CA ARG A 380 -1.24 11.97 -4.38
C ARG A 380 -2.49 11.22 -3.90
N GLY A 381 -3.59 11.96 -3.69
CA GLY A 381 -4.82 11.40 -3.15
C GLY A 381 -4.78 11.01 -1.66
N ILE A 382 -3.69 11.25 -0.93
CA ILE A 382 -3.49 10.79 0.45
C ILE A 382 -4.62 11.20 1.40
N ARG A 383 -5.28 12.31 1.17
CA ARG A 383 -6.42 12.77 2.00
C ARG A 383 -7.59 11.80 2.05
N HIS A 384 -7.68 10.88 1.06
CA HIS A 384 -8.79 9.96 0.90
C HIS A 384 -8.43 8.51 1.24
N THR A 385 -7.17 8.23 1.55
CA THR A 385 -6.65 6.86 1.70
C THR A 385 -6.29 6.50 3.14
N SER A 386 -6.96 7.11 4.11
CA SER A 386 -6.88 6.68 5.53
C SER A 386 -7.45 5.26 5.69
N PRO A 387 -6.87 4.43 6.61
CA PRO A 387 -5.70 4.66 7.45
C PRO A 387 -4.36 4.46 6.72
N TYR A 388 -3.27 4.90 7.34
CA TYR A 388 -1.96 5.03 6.73
C TYR A 388 -0.94 4.01 7.24
N PHE A 389 0.19 3.93 6.53
CA PHE A 389 1.28 2.98 6.68
C PHE A 389 0.93 1.56 6.21
N HIS A 390 1.96 0.72 6.08
CA HIS A 390 1.83 -0.65 5.59
C HIS A 390 0.90 -1.54 6.45
N ASN A 391 0.63 -1.13 7.68
CA ASN A 391 -0.15 -1.86 8.67
C ASN A 391 -1.33 -1.06 9.23
N ASN A 392 -1.72 0.03 8.58
CA ASN A 392 -2.84 0.88 9.00
C ASN A 392 -2.70 1.39 10.46
N SER A 393 -1.47 1.72 10.89
CA SER A 393 -1.19 2.14 12.27
C SER A 393 -1.48 3.61 12.55
N ALA A 394 -1.79 4.42 11.55
CA ALA A 394 -2.17 5.83 11.70
C ALA A 394 -3.52 6.09 11.06
N ASP A 395 -4.49 6.47 11.86
CA ASP A 395 -5.88 6.65 11.42
C ASP A 395 -6.13 8.00 10.73
N THR A 396 -5.25 8.98 10.94
CA THR A 396 -5.41 10.35 10.41
C THR A 396 -4.08 10.92 9.89
N LEU A 397 -4.15 11.96 9.07
CA LEU A 397 -2.96 12.70 8.62
C LEU A 397 -2.22 13.36 9.79
N GLU A 398 -2.93 13.79 10.82
CA GLU A 398 -2.35 14.29 12.06
C GLU A 398 -1.46 13.22 12.71
N ALA A 399 -1.97 11.99 12.84
CA ALA A 399 -1.21 10.88 13.39
C ALA A 399 0.03 10.53 12.54
N VAL A 400 -0.05 10.68 11.21
CA VAL A 400 1.10 10.53 10.30
C VAL A 400 2.13 11.62 10.56
N VAL A 401 1.71 12.89 10.65
CA VAL A 401 2.64 14.02 10.91
C VAL A 401 3.28 13.88 12.27
N ASP A 402 2.52 13.51 13.30
CA ASP A 402 3.05 13.23 14.65
C ASP A 402 4.09 12.10 14.63
N HIS A 403 3.80 11.02 13.88
CA HIS A 403 4.73 9.90 13.71
C HIS A 403 6.08 10.39 13.13
N TYR A 404 6.03 11.14 12.04
CA TYR A 404 7.25 11.66 11.41
C TYR A 404 7.95 12.71 12.27
N ALA A 405 7.21 13.57 12.97
CA ALA A 405 7.80 14.54 13.89
C ALA A 405 8.62 13.84 14.99
N GLU A 406 8.09 12.77 15.57
CA GLU A 406 8.80 11.97 16.55
C GLU A 406 9.95 11.17 15.93
N PHE A 407 9.78 10.61 14.75
CA PHE A 407 10.83 9.92 14.02
C PHE A 407 12.02 10.85 13.78
N PHE A 408 11.82 12.04 13.24
CA PHE A 408 12.89 13.00 12.95
C PHE A 408 13.59 13.54 14.22
N LYS A 409 12.89 13.68 15.35
CA LYS A 409 13.53 14.03 16.63
C LYS A 409 14.55 12.99 17.07
N ARG A 410 14.34 11.74 16.73
CA ARG A 410 15.14 10.61 17.20
C ARG A 410 16.26 10.19 16.25
N VAL A 411 16.11 10.47 14.96
CA VAL A 411 17.13 10.16 13.95
C VAL A 411 18.51 10.68 14.32
N PRO A 412 18.69 11.93 14.80
CA PRO A 412 20.01 12.44 15.21
C PRO A 412 20.68 11.63 16.33
N THR A 413 19.89 10.99 17.20
CA THR A 413 20.43 10.19 18.32
C THR A 413 20.84 8.78 17.89
N ILE A 414 20.58 8.42 16.64
CA ILE A 414 20.88 7.11 16.05
C ILE A 414 22.30 7.03 15.52
N LEU A 415 22.84 8.17 15.06
CA LEU A 415 24.11 8.20 14.37
C LEU A 415 25.26 8.08 15.35
N PRO A 416 26.27 7.28 15.01
CA PRO A 416 27.52 7.31 15.75
C PRO A 416 28.10 8.75 15.80
N PRO A 417 28.83 9.12 16.84
CA PRO A 417 29.50 10.42 16.90
C PRO A 417 30.33 10.66 15.63
N GLY A 418 30.10 11.80 14.97
CA GLY A 418 30.79 12.17 13.73
C GLY A 418 30.17 11.62 12.42
N ALA A 419 29.18 10.75 12.50
CA ALA A 419 28.43 10.32 11.30
C ALA A 419 27.49 11.44 10.84
N ARG A 420 27.40 11.65 9.52
CA ARG A 420 26.41 12.55 8.93
C ARG A 420 25.11 11.81 8.67
N LEU A 421 23.99 12.52 8.81
CA LEU A 421 22.70 12.02 8.35
C LEU A 421 22.77 11.65 6.87
N PRO A 422 22.10 10.58 6.45
CA PRO A 422 21.98 10.28 5.02
C PRO A 422 21.45 11.51 4.28
N PRO A 423 21.97 11.83 3.08
CA PRO A 423 21.50 12.97 2.29
C PRO A 423 19.98 12.98 2.07
N VAL A 424 19.35 11.82 2.14
CA VAL A 424 17.90 11.63 2.03
C VAL A 424 17.10 12.27 3.18
N ILE A 425 17.74 12.58 4.30
CA ILE A 425 17.12 13.22 5.47
C ILE A 425 17.54 14.69 5.57
N SER A 426 18.62 15.08 4.88
CA SER A 426 19.18 16.43 4.86
C SER A 426 18.68 17.19 3.63
N THR A 427 17.95 18.30 3.83
CA THR A 427 17.29 19.00 2.73
C THR A 427 17.96 20.29 2.28
N ASP A 428 18.65 20.99 3.18
CA ASP A 428 19.28 22.29 2.89
C ASP A 428 20.68 22.42 3.47
N GLY A 429 21.22 21.39 4.07
CA GLY A 429 22.52 21.41 4.74
C GLY A 429 22.58 22.24 6.03
N VAL A 430 21.52 22.97 6.32
CA VAL A 430 21.44 23.90 7.47
C VAL A 430 20.28 23.55 8.43
N HIS A 431 19.11 23.16 7.89
CA HIS A 431 17.91 22.90 8.69
C HIS A 431 17.32 21.51 8.43
N ALA A 432 18.07 20.70 7.79
CA ALA A 432 17.67 19.47 7.15
C ALA A 432 16.94 18.46 8.03
N ASP A 433 17.17 18.51 9.31
CA ASP A 433 16.88 17.39 10.19
C ASP A 433 15.92 17.78 11.30
N ARG A 434 15.36 18.95 11.22
CA ARG A 434 14.38 19.33 12.22
C ARG A 434 12.98 18.83 11.82
N PRO A 435 12.28 18.23 12.76
CA PRO A 435 10.85 17.95 12.58
C PRO A 435 10.09 19.26 12.34
N PRO A 436 8.87 19.18 11.75
CA PRO A 436 8.01 20.36 11.73
C PRO A 436 7.77 20.86 13.14
N THR A 437 7.84 22.17 13.34
CA THR A 437 7.48 22.76 14.63
C THR A 437 5.97 22.71 14.83
N PRO A 438 5.46 22.81 16.08
CA PRO A 438 4.01 22.84 16.33
C PRO A 438 3.27 23.90 15.50
N GLU A 439 3.92 25.04 15.25
CA GLU A 439 3.33 26.15 14.47
C GLU A 439 3.30 25.84 12.96
N GLU A 440 4.19 24.98 12.47
CA GLU A 440 4.25 24.56 11.08
C GLU A 440 3.27 23.42 10.75
N ILE A 441 2.86 22.61 11.74
CA ILE A 441 1.98 21.46 11.55
C ILE A 441 0.66 21.82 10.84
N PRO A 442 -0.08 22.88 11.20
CA PRO A 442 -1.32 23.24 10.52
C PRO A 442 -1.12 23.52 9.02
N ALA A 443 -0.02 24.20 8.67
CA ALA A 443 0.31 24.48 7.28
C ALA A 443 0.67 23.19 6.50
N LEU A 444 1.49 22.34 7.10
CA LEU A 444 1.84 21.04 6.52
C LEU A 444 0.59 20.17 6.27
N LEU A 445 -0.31 20.09 7.24
CA LEU A 445 -1.57 19.36 7.11
C LEU A 445 -2.47 19.94 6.02
N ALA A 446 -2.52 21.27 5.90
CA ALA A 446 -3.28 21.93 4.83
C ALA A 446 -2.74 21.52 3.45
N TYR A 447 -1.42 21.49 3.28
CA TYR A 447 -0.81 21.04 2.04
C TYR A 447 -1.04 19.54 1.77
N LEU A 448 -0.86 18.66 2.76
CA LEU A 448 -1.11 17.22 2.61
C LEU A 448 -2.58 16.94 2.21
N ARG A 449 -3.52 17.68 2.75
CA ARG A 449 -4.95 17.57 2.36
C ARG A 449 -5.25 18.11 0.96
N ARG A 450 -4.34 18.87 0.40
CA ARG A 450 -4.45 19.39 -0.98
C ARG A 450 -4.03 18.36 -2.01
N LEU A 451 -3.12 17.43 -1.63
CA LEU A 451 -2.61 16.37 -2.49
C LEU A 451 -3.66 15.32 -2.81
#